data_09d04d3812ca8837146b71dbc5fc3324
#
_entry.id   09d04d3812ca8837146b71dbc5fc3324
#
_cell.length_a   1.000
_cell.length_b   1.000
_cell.length_c   1.000
_cell.angle_alpha   90.00
_cell.angle_beta   90.00
_cell.angle_gamma   90.00
#
_symmetry.space_group_name_H-M   'P 1'
#
loop_
_entity.id
_entity.type
_entity.pdbx_description
1 polymer ?
#
loop_
_entity_poly.entity_id
_entity_poly.type
_entity_poly.pdbx_seq_one_letter_code
_entity_poly.pdbx_strand_id
1 'polypeptide(L)'
;MNDRAGRRADRWVRTTILLLVLAVPLAAQTVPTKPTTLKYDSVNTVIAALMPAAQKENVRNVAFSAQGTELRMDADVRLSAVPGMEMMAALGFAKMTGVGPVSLVSPGVVGWRIRSIEVSGVPLAESIWGPQVRKATKRNDNVVPVQVGSWVKGVQVQPTGLRLY
;
A
#
# COMPACT_ATOMS: atom_id res chain seq x y z
N MET A 1 34.99 8.69 -10.40
CA MET A 1 34.06 8.35 -11.52
C MET A 1 33.21 7.20 -11.04
N ASN A 2 31.92 7.31 -11.00
CA ASN A 2 30.80 6.38 -10.66
C ASN A 2 29.96 6.74 -9.43
N ASP A 3 29.34 7.93 -9.52
CA ASP A 3 28.31 8.33 -8.53
C ASP A 3 26.89 8.35 -9.15
N ARG A 4 26.72 7.70 -10.32
CA ARG A 4 25.41 7.68 -11.03
C ARG A 4 24.56 6.47 -10.73
N ALA A 5 25.12 5.38 -10.23
CA ALA A 5 24.38 4.13 -9.94
C ALA A 5 23.55 4.26 -8.64
N GLY A 6 24.09 4.91 -7.60
CA GLY A 6 23.42 5.07 -6.32
C GLY A 6 22.15 5.94 -6.38
N ARG A 7 22.17 6.96 -7.24
CA ARG A 7 21.02 7.89 -7.39
C ARG A 7 19.81 7.31 -8.13
N ARG A 8 19.99 6.26 -8.92
CA ARG A 8 18.87 5.58 -9.61
C ARG A 8 18.10 4.65 -8.67
N ALA A 9 18.79 3.88 -7.83
CA ALA A 9 18.14 2.97 -6.88
C ALA A 9 17.24 3.71 -5.89
N ASP A 10 17.69 4.84 -5.32
CA ASP A 10 16.90 5.67 -4.39
C ASP A 10 15.62 6.24 -5.01
N ARG A 11 15.60 6.46 -6.31
CA ARG A 11 14.46 7.03 -7.02
C ARG A 11 13.33 6.01 -7.23
N TRP A 12 13.66 4.73 -7.39
CA TRP A 12 12.71 3.66 -7.70
C TRP A 12 11.99 3.13 -6.46
N VAL A 13 12.68 3.03 -5.34
CA VAL A 13 12.09 2.62 -4.06
C VAL A 13 11.06 3.65 -3.58
N ARG A 14 11.29 4.94 -3.84
CA ARG A 14 10.33 6.01 -3.54
C ARG A 14 9.00 5.82 -4.27
N THR A 15 9.01 5.21 -5.45
CA THR A 15 7.85 5.10 -6.33
C THR A 15 6.92 3.95 -5.92
N THR A 16 7.47 2.85 -5.43
CA THR A 16 6.68 1.63 -5.11
C THR A 16 5.84 1.81 -3.83
N ILE A 17 6.38 2.53 -2.85
CA ILE A 17 5.66 2.80 -1.59
C ILE A 17 4.76 4.04 -1.71
N LEU A 18 5.08 4.97 -2.61
CA LEU A 18 4.23 6.12 -2.93
C LEU A 18 2.85 5.68 -3.47
N LEU A 19 2.76 4.51 -4.10
CA LEU A 19 1.50 3.90 -4.53
C LEU A 19 0.53 3.63 -3.39
N LEU A 20 1.03 3.18 -2.26
CA LEU A 20 0.23 2.94 -1.06
C LEU A 20 -0.34 4.24 -0.47
N VAL A 21 0.34 5.37 -0.69
CA VAL A 21 -0.06 6.69 -0.18
C VAL A 21 -0.97 7.44 -1.17
N LEU A 22 -0.78 7.23 -2.48
CA LEU A 22 -1.56 7.95 -3.53
C LEU A 22 -2.92 7.32 -3.83
N ALA A 23 -3.16 6.07 -3.43
CA ALA A 23 -4.47 5.44 -3.57
C ALA A 23 -5.55 6.07 -2.66
N VAL A 24 -5.16 6.99 -1.82
CA VAL A 24 -5.89 7.49 -0.68
C VAL A 24 -6.74 8.76 -0.91
N PRO A 25 -6.38 9.71 -1.78
CA PRO A 25 -7.18 10.94 -1.86
C PRO A 25 -8.56 10.75 -2.50
N LEU A 26 -8.85 9.60 -3.09
CA LEU A 26 -10.12 9.39 -3.80
C LEU A 26 -11.33 9.11 -2.93
N ALA A 27 -11.13 8.54 -1.75
CA ALA A 27 -12.22 8.39 -0.78
C ALA A 27 -12.71 9.75 -0.25
N ALA A 28 -11.93 10.83 -0.46
CA ALA A 28 -12.24 12.17 0.01
C ALA A 28 -13.20 12.96 -0.90
N GLN A 29 -13.47 12.50 -2.12
CA GLN A 29 -14.25 13.30 -3.08
C GLN A 29 -15.78 13.20 -2.90
N THR A 30 -16.26 12.19 -2.19
CA THR A 30 -17.66 12.12 -1.75
C THR A 30 -17.69 11.61 -0.31
N VAL A 31 -17.66 12.53 0.65
CA VAL A 31 -17.76 12.19 2.07
C VAL A 31 -19.17 11.68 2.34
N PRO A 32 -19.41 10.36 2.48
CA PRO A 32 -20.71 9.86 2.86
C PRO A 32 -21.02 10.39 4.28
N THR A 33 -22.22 10.86 4.50
CA THR A 33 -22.68 11.35 5.82
C THR A 33 -23.21 10.23 6.71
N LYS A 34 -23.15 8.98 6.25
CA LYS A 34 -23.71 7.80 6.91
C LYS A 34 -22.71 6.64 6.91
N PRO A 35 -22.83 5.68 7.83
CA PRO A 35 -22.05 4.44 7.79
C PRO A 35 -22.07 3.83 6.39
N THR A 36 -20.91 3.56 5.84
CA THR A 36 -20.77 3.08 4.47
C THR A 36 -19.74 1.97 4.40
N THR A 37 -19.88 1.09 3.40
CA THR A 37 -18.88 0.07 3.09
C THR A 37 -18.18 0.45 1.78
N LEU A 38 -16.88 0.67 1.87
CA LEU A 38 -16.00 0.83 0.70
C LEU A 38 -15.70 -0.56 0.17
N LYS A 39 -16.38 -0.96 -0.90
CA LYS A 39 -16.16 -2.28 -1.53
C LYS A 39 -14.76 -2.36 -2.11
N TYR A 40 -14.07 -3.49 -1.91
CA TYR A 40 -12.73 -3.70 -2.46
C TYR A 40 -12.69 -3.58 -3.97
N ASP A 41 -13.67 -4.10 -4.69
CA ASP A 41 -13.74 -4.01 -6.16
C ASP A 41 -13.72 -2.56 -6.64
N SER A 42 -14.46 -1.67 -5.95
CA SER A 42 -14.46 -0.25 -6.27
C SER A 42 -13.10 0.40 -6.00
N VAL A 43 -12.49 0.09 -4.84
CA VAL A 43 -11.16 0.59 -4.48
C VAL A 43 -10.11 0.10 -5.48
N ASN A 44 -10.12 -1.18 -5.81
CA ASN A 44 -9.17 -1.80 -6.75
C ASN A 44 -9.30 -1.18 -8.15
N THR A 45 -10.53 -0.95 -8.63
CA THR A 45 -10.80 -0.30 -9.92
C THR A 45 -10.22 1.12 -9.96
N VAL A 46 -10.43 1.88 -8.89
CA VAL A 46 -9.93 3.25 -8.78
C VAL A 46 -8.40 3.28 -8.76
N ILE A 47 -7.77 2.42 -7.96
CA ILE A 47 -6.31 2.33 -7.90
C ILE A 47 -5.72 1.99 -9.27
N ALA A 48 -6.29 1.00 -9.97
CA ALA A 48 -5.84 0.62 -11.30
C ALA A 48 -5.94 1.78 -12.32
N ALA A 49 -7.00 2.60 -12.21
CA ALA A 49 -7.21 3.74 -13.09
C ALA A 49 -6.22 4.88 -12.81
N LEU A 50 -5.95 5.15 -11.55
CA LEU A 50 -5.13 6.30 -11.12
C LEU A 50 -3.64 6.03 -11.05
N MET A 51 -3.22 4.77 -11.12
CA MET A 51 -1.81 4.42 -11.06
C MET A 51 -1.03 5.07 -12.23
N PRO A 52 -0.03 5.92 -11.95
CA PRO A 52 0.78 6.54 -12.98
C PRO A 52 1.50 5.50 -13.86
N ALA A 53 1.66 5.78 -15.13
CA ALA A 53 2.31 4.88 -16.09
C ALA A 53 3.72 4.45 -15.63
N ALA A 54 4.52 5.38 -15.10
CA ALA A 54 5.86 5.09 -14.57
C ALA A 54 5.86 4.10 -13.38
N GLN A 55 4.73 3.99 -12.66
CA GLN A 55 4.59 3.03 -11.57
C GLN A 55 4.13 1.67 -12.08
N LYS A 56 3.31 1.62 -13.14
CA LYS A 56 2.88 0.37 -13.77
C LYS A 56 4.04 -0.46 -14.34
N GLU A 57 5.18 0.18 -14.60
CA GLU A 57 6.40 -0.52 -15.01
C GLU A 57 6.98 -1.42 -13.89
N ASN A 58 6.74 -1.07 -12.63
CA ASN A 58 7.31 -1.77 -11.47
C ASN A 58 6.28 -2.45 -10.59
N VAL A 59 5.03 -1.99 -10.62
CA VAL A 59 3.93 -2.54 -9.83
C VAL A 59 2.67 -2.62 -10.69
N ARG A 60 1.98 -3.75 -10.65
CA ARG A 60 0.73 -3.98 -11.35
C ARG A 60 -0.18 -4.90 -10.55
N ASN A 61 -1.43 -5.03 -10.98
CA ASN A 61 -2.42 -5.93 -10.38
C ASN A 61 -2.61 -5.71 -8.88
N VAL A 62 -2.57 -4.44 -8.43
CA VAL A 62 -2.80 -4.11 -7.02
C VAL A 62 -4.25 -4.41 -6.68
N ALA A 63 -4.46 -5.23 -5.66
CA ALA A 63 -5.78 -5.61 -5.18
C ALA A 63 -5.81 -5.64 -3.65
N PHE A 64 -6.88 -5.09 -3.08
CA PHE A 64 -7.17 -5.19 -1.67
C PHE A 64 -8.24 -6.24 -1.41
N SER A 65 -8.13 -6.91 -0.27
CA SER A 65 -9.07 -7.92 0.20
C SER A 65 -9.02 -8.01 1.73
N ALA A 66 -9.92 -8.80 2.32
CA ALA A 66 -9.84 -9.14 3.74
C ALA A 66 -9.05 -10.43 3.95
N GLN A 67 -8.25 -10.44 5.02
CA GLN A 67 -7.68 -11.66 5.59
C GLN A 67 -8.08 -11.75 7.07
N GLY A 68 -9.19 -12.42 7.33
CA GLY A 68 -9.83 -12.36 8.64
C GLY A 68 -10.28 -10.93 8.98
N THR A 69 -9.75 -10.37 10.06
CA THR A 69 -10.01 -8.99 10.49
C THR A 69 -8.95 -7.98 10.01
N GLU A 70 -8.00 -8.42 9.19
CA GLU A 70 -6.92 -7.59 8.67
C GLU A 70 -7.11 -7.28 7.19
N LEU A 71 -6.60 -6.14 6.78
CA LEU A 71 -6.53 -5.76 5.37
C LEU A 71 -5.33 -6.45 4.74
N ARG A 72 -5.58 -7.09 3.61
CA ARG A 72 -4.57 -7.68 2.74
C ARG A 72 -4.47 -6.88 1.45
N MET A 73 -3.26 -6.63 1.00
CA MET A 73 -2.94 -6.11 -0.32
C MET A 73 -2.11 -7.14 -1.07
N ASP A 74 -2.51 -7.47 -2.26
CA ASP A 74 -1.72 -8.24 -3.22
C ASP A 74 -1.31 -7.32 -4.37
N ALA A 75 -0.08 -7.51 -4.88
CA ALA A 75 0.41 -6.80 -6.06
C ALA A 75 1.47 -7.64 -6.76
N ASP A 76 1.64 -7.46 -8.07
CA ASP A 76 2.82 -7.95 -8.77
C ASP A 76 3.88 -6.86 -8.78
N VAL A 77 5.05 -7.13 -8.24
CA VAL A 77 6.17 -6.19 -8.15
C VAL A 77 7.35 -6.67 -8.98
N ARG A 78 8.02 -5.76 -9.66
CA ARG A 78 9.26 -6.07 -10.37
C ARG A 78 10.37 -6.29 -9.35
N LEU A 79 10.98 -7.47 -9.35
CA LEU A 79 11.98 -7.86 -8.35
C LEU A 79 13.20 -6.94 -8.33
N SER A 80 13.61 -6.38 -9.47
CA SER A 80 14.68 -5.37 -9.52
C SER A 80 14.37 -4.08 -8.76
N ALA A 81 13.10 -3.84 -8.42
CA ALA A 81 12.67 -2.68 -7.65
C ALA A 81 12.51 -2.97 -6.14
N VAL A 82 12.69 -4.24 -5.73
CA VAL A 82 12.57 -4.66 -4.33
C VAL A 82 13.96 -4.72 -3.71
N PRO A 83 14.24 -3.91 -2.65
CA PRO A 83 15.54 -3.93 -1.99
C PRO A 83 15.90 -5.34 -1.47
N GLY A 84 17.13 -5.77 -1.72
CA GLY A 84 17.61 -7.08 -1.32
C GLY A 84 17.23 -8.23 -2.28
N MET A 85 16.51 -7.94 -3.36
CA MET A 85 16.12 -8.94 -4.38
C MET A 85 16.72 -8.66 -5.76
N GLU A 86 17.73 -7.83 -5.84
CA GLU A 86 18.36 -7.42 -7.10
C GLU A 86 18.96 -8.62 -7.88
N MET A 87 19.46 -9.63 -7.17
CA MET A 87 19.97 -10.87 -7.77
C MET A 87 18.88 -11.69 -8.47
N MET A 88 17.61 -11.48 -8.10
CA MET A 88 16.45 -12.14 -8.69
C MET A 88 15.80 -11.32 -9.80
N ALA A 89 16.41 -10.22 -10.19
CA ALA A 89 15.86 -9.29 -11.20
C ALA A 89 15.51 -9.96 -12.53
N ALA A 90 16.26 -11.00 -12.93
CA ALA A 90 16.01 -11.78 -14.14
C ALA A 90 14.66 -12.52 -14.13
N LEU A 91 14.07 -12.77 -12.96
CA LEU A 91 12.76 -13.41 -12.82
C LEU A 91 11.59 -12.45 -13.13
N GLY A 92 11.87 -11.15 -13.30
CA GLY A 92 10.88 -10.16 -13.69
C GLY A 92 9.95 -9.77 -12.57
N PHE A 93 8.68 -10.16 -12.63
CA PHE A 93 7.67 -9.84 -11.64
C PHE A 93 7.42 -10.99 -10.66
N ALA A 94 7.17 -10.64 -9.42
CA ALA A 94 6.77 -11.58 -8.38
C ALA A 94 5.57 -11.04 -7.59
N LYS A 95 4.78 -11.94 -7.04
CA LYS A 95 3.66 -11.57 -6.18
C LYS A 95 4.16 -11.06 -4.85
N MET A 96 3.75 -9.86 -4.48
CA MET A 96 3.93 -9.27 -3.15
C MET A 96 2.61 -9.27 -2.40
N THR A 97 2.65 -9.65 -1.14
CA THR A 97 1.49 -9.60 -0.24
C THR A 97 1.85 -8.78 0.99
N GLY A 98 1.02 -7.80 1.32
CA GLY A 98 1.12 -7.03 2.57
C GLY A 98 -0.11 -7.28 3.42
N VAL A 99 0.05 -7.47 4.74
CA VAL A 99 -1.08 -7.72 5.66
C VAL A 99 -0.93 -6.88 6.91
N GLY A 100 -2.06 -6.41 7.43
CA GLY A 100 -2.08 -5.73 8.71
C GLY A 100 -3.45 -5.15 9.08
N PRO A 101 -3.63 -4.78 10.36
CA PRO A 101 -4.87 -4.21 10.86
C PRO A 101 -5.11 -2.78 10.34
N VAL A 102 -6.38 -2.42 10.24
CA VAL A 102 -6.84 -1.07 9.95
C VAL A 102 -7.49 -0.48 11.19
N SER A 103 -7.17 0.75 11.53
CA SER A 103 -7.72 1.44 12.68
C SER A 103 -7.85 2.94 12.44
N LEU A 104 -8.68 3.61 13.24
CA LEU A 104 -8.73 5.07 13.27
C LEU A 104 -7.45 5.58 13.96
N VAL A 105 -6.69 6.44 13.29
CA VAL A 105 -5.45 7.04 13.80
C VAL A 105 -5.73 8.40 14.44
N SER A 106 -6.59 9.19 13.80
CA SER A 106 -7.07 10.48 14.28
C SER A 106 -8.42 10.78 13.61
N PRO A 107 -9.19 11.77 14.06
CA PRO A 107 -10.44 12.16 13.41
C PRO A 107 -10.23 12.38 11.91
N GLY A 108 -10.98 11.65 11.09
CA GLY A 108 -10.88 11.71 9.63
C GLY A 108 -9.67 11.02 9.01
N VAL A 109 -8.89 10.26 9.78
CA VAL A 109 -7.73 9.51 9.28
C VAL A 109 -7.79 8.05 9.72
N VAL A 110 -7.96 7.17 8.77
CA VAL A 110 -7.82 5.72 8.97
C VAL A 110 -6.38 5.32 8.62
N GLY A 111 -5.79 4.43 9.37
CA GLY A 111 -4.44 3.93 9.13
C GLY A 111 -4.42 2.42 8.91
N TRP A 112 -3.77 1.99 7.85
CA TRP A 112 -3.41 0.60 7.66
C TRP A 112 -2.00 0.37 8.21
N ARG A 113 -1.89 -0.41 9.30
CA ARG A 113 -0.61 -0.75 9.91
C ARG A 113 -0.08 -2.02 9.27
N ILE A 114 0.91 -1.88 8.38
CA ILE A 114 1.56 -3.04 7.75
C ILE A 114 2.32 -3.81 8.83
N ARG A 115 2.02 -5.10 8.95
CA ARG A 115 2.60 -6.03 9.94
C ARG A 115 3.56 -7.01 9.30
N SER A 116 3.26 -7.44 8.10
CA SER A 116 4.09 -8.35 7.32
C SER A 116 4.05 -8.00 5.84
N ILE A 117 5.17 -8.23 5.17
CA ILE A 117 5.28 -8.23 3.71
C ILE A 117 5.95 -9.54 3.29
N GLU A 118 5.39 -10.17 2.28
CA GLU A 118 5.93 -11.37 1.64
C GLU A 118 6.12 -11.12 0.14
N VAL A 119 7.14 -11.73 -0.45
CA VAL A 119 7.35 -11.76 -1.89
C VAL A 119 7.47 -13.21 -2.33
N SER A 120 6.57 -13.67 -3.20
CA SER A 120 6.44 -15.07 -3.61
C SER A 120 6.33 -16.04 -2.42
N GLY A 121 5.63 -15.64 -1.35
CA GLY A 121 5.45 -16.43 -0.13
C GLY A 121 6.67 -16.42 0.81
N VAL A 122 7.72 -15.66 0.49
CA VAL A 122 8.88 -15.50 1.36
C VAL A 122 8.75 -14.23 2.18
N PRO A 123 8.71 -14.32 3.52
CA PRO A 123 8.61 -13.15 4.38
C PRO A 123 9.84 -12.24 4.22
N LEU A 124 9.60 -10.94 4.05
CA LEU A 124 10.65 -9.94 4.10
C LEU A 124 10.82 -9.43 5.53
N ALA A 125 12.08 -9.32 5.97
CA ALA A 125 12.38 -8.71 7.26
C ALA A 125 11.90 -7.25 7.32
N GLU A 126 11.34 -6.82 8.45
CA GLU A 126 10.87 -5.44 8.62
C GLU A 126 11.99 -4.41 8.40
N SER A 127 13.23 -4.76 8.74
CA SER A 127 14.41 -3.93 8.49
C SER A 127 14.61 -3.56 7.01
N ILE A 128 14.04 -4.34 6.08
CA ILE A 128 14.11 -4.09 4.64
C ILE A 128 12.99 -3.14 4.21
N TRP A 129 11.75 -3.45 4.53
CA TRP A 129 10.59 -2.70 4.03
C TRP A 129 10.12 -1.57 4.96
N GLY A 130 10.27 -1.71 6.27
CA GLY A 130 9.79 -0.75 7.26
C GLY A 130 10.33 0.67 7.06
N PRO A 131 11.66 0.86 6.90
CA PRO A 131 12.23 2.18 6.62
C PRO A 131 11.63 2.84 5.38
N GLN A 132 11.27 2.06 4.36
CA GLN A 132 10.68 2.56 3.12
C GLN A 132 9.25 3.08 3.35
N VAL A 133 8.44 2.32 4.11
CA VAL A 133 7.09 2.75 4.51
C VAL A 133 7.16 4.05 5.30
N ARG A 134 8.01 4.12 6.33
CA ARG A 134 8.18 5.32 7.17
C ARG A 134 8.61 6.54 6.36
N LYS A 135 9.56 6.37 5.43
CA LYS A 135 10.02 7.43 4.54
C LYS A 135 8.91 7.94 3.62
N ALA A 136 8.14 7.02 3.04
CA ALA A 136 7.05 7.37 2.11
C ALA A 136 5.89 8.07 2.82
N THR A 137 5.53 7.61 4.01
CA THR A 137 4.42 8.16 4.80
C THR A 137 4.83 9.38 5.63
N LYS A 138 6.14 9.66 5.72
CA LYS A 138 6.72 10.68 6.62
C LYS A 138 6.33 10.46 8.09
N ARG A 139 6.23 9.20 8.50
CA ARG A 139 5.86 8.78 9.84
C ARG A 139 6.99 7.96 10.46
N ASN A 140 6.96 7.82 11.78
CA ASN A 140 7.92 6.99 12.52
C ASN A 140 7.42 5.54 12.73
N ASP A 141 6.23 5.23 12.19
CA ASP A 141 5.60 3.91 12.29
C ASP A 141 5.30 3.35 10.88
N ASN A 142 4.93 2.06 10.82
CA ASN A 142 4.59 1.38 9.58
C ASN A 142 3.10 1.55 9.22
N VAL A 143 2.54 2.72 9.49
CA VAL A 143 1.14 3.04 9.22
C VAL A 143 1.02 3.86 7.93
N VAL A 144 0.21 3.38 7.03
CA VAL A 144 -0.20 4.08 5.81
C VAL A 144 -1.50 4.84 6.10
N PRO A 145 -1.46 6.17 6.21
CA PRO A 145 -2.64 6.97 6.53
C PRO A 145 -3.54 7.16 5.31
N VAL A 146 -4.84 7.07 5.54
CA VAL A 146 -5.90 7.28 4.55
C VAL A 146 -6.81 8.37 5.04
N GLN A 147 -6.96 9.46 4.29
CA GLN A 147 -7.92 10.50 4.60
C GLN A 147 -9.33 9.99 4.31
N VAL A 148 -10.19 10.10 5.31
CA VAL A 148 -11.62 9.80 5.25
C VAL A 148 -12.40 10.98 5.80
N GLY A 149 -13.72 10.95 5.73
CA GLY A 149 -14.53 12.04 6.31
C GLY A 149 -14.35 12.15 7.83
N SER A 150 -14.35 13.36 8.37
CA SER A 150 -14.22 13.61 9.81
C SER A 150 -15.35 13.00 10.65
N TRP A 151 -16.45 12.61 10.01
CA TRP A 151 -17.56 11.89 10.63
C TRP A 151 -17.21 10.42 10.98
N VAL A 152 -16.16 9.85 10.38
CA VAL A 152 -15.75 8.47 10.64
C VAL A 152 -15.18 8.37 12.05
N LYS A 153 -15.81 7.53 12.86
CA LYS A 153 -15.42 7.24 14.26
C LYS A 153 -14.80 5.86 14.41
N GLY A 154 -14.89 5.03 13.38
CA GLY A 154 -14.28 3.71 13.39
C GLY A 154 -14.25 3.08 12.01
N VAL A 155 -13.45 2.01 11.90
CA VAL A 155 -13.29 1.22 10.69
C VAL A 155 -13.28 -0.25 11.05
N GLN A 156 -13.89 -1.07 10.22
CA GLN A 156 -13.90 -2.52 10.36
C GLN A 156 -13.63 -3.18 9.02
N VAL A 157 -12.68 -4.10 8.99
CA VAL A 157 -12.43 -4.95 7.83
C VAL A 157 -13.56 -5.99 7.74
N GLN A 158 -14.19 -6.07 6.59
CA GLN A 158 -15.24 -7.05 6.27
C GLN A 158 -14.85 -7.82 5.00
N PRO A 159 -15.41 -9.01 4.75
CA PRO A 159 -15.06 -9.81 3.58
C PRO A 159 -15.20 -9.07 2.23
N THR A 160 -16.13 -8.13 2.13
CA THR A 160 -16.46 -7.42 0.88
C THR A 160 -15.93 -5.99 0.82
N GLY A 161 -15.34 -5.48 1.90
CA GLY A 161 -14.88 -4.09 1.95
C GLY A 161 -14.54 -3.58 3.34
N LEU A 162 -14.25 -2.29 3.43
CA LEU A 162 -14.02 -1.58 4.69
C LEU A 162 -15.30 -0.87 5.11
N ARG A 163 -15.87 -1.24 6.24
CA ARG A 163 -16.99 -0.54 6.85
C ARG A 163 -16.49 0.65 7.65
N LEU A 164 -16.95 1.83 7.29
CA LEU A 164 -16.73 3.09 8.00
C LEU A 164 -17.98 3.45 8.81
N TYR A 165 -17.82 3.85 10.06
CA TYR A 165 -18.95 4.23 10.95
C TYR A 165 -18.57 5.30 11.96
#